data_b5ce20b2f3f0e431406354560ef9109e
#
_entry.id   b5ce20b2f3f0e431406354560ef9109e
#
_cell.length_a   1.000
_cell.length_b   1.000
_cell.length_c   1.000
_cell.angle_alpha   90.00
_cell.angle_beta   90.00
_cell.angle_gamma   90.00
#
_symmetry.space_group_name_H-M   'P 1'
#
loop_
_entity.id
_entity.type
_entity.pdbx_description
1 polymer ?
#
loop_
_entity_poly.entity_id
_entity_poly.type
_entity_poly.pdbx_seq_one_letter_code
_entity_poly.pdbx_strand_id
1 'polypeptide(L)'
;MEALKFREMPYERPDGEALKTSLRGLTEKLRAAESYDAAKAVFLEEEALNKHIQTLATLAQVRHTIDTRDKFYDEENGFWNQLSPELEEYSQEWTKAMLSSPYRADFEKEYGTLMFLNAEITLKTFSPEIIPELQKENDLTTEYDKLIASAQIP
;
A
#
# COMPACT_ATOMS: atom_id res chain seq x y z
N MET A 1 2.77 -22.63 14.93
CA MET A 1 3.75 -21.54 14.92
C MET A 1 3.26 -20.49 15.91
N GLU A 2 4.09 -20.13 16.87
CA GLU A 2 3.79 -19.02 17.77
C GLU A 2 3.83 -17.71 16.97
N ALA A 3 2.81 -16.87 17.12
CA ALA A 3 2.75 -15.60 16.39
C ALA A 3 3.85 -14.68 16.93
N LEU A 4 4.66 -14.08 16.03
CA LEU A 4 5.66 -13.09 16.41
C LEU A 4 4.98 -11.89 17.07
N LYS A 5 5.58 -11.39 18.17
CA LYS A 5 5.15 -10.13 18.76
C LYS A 5 5.53 -8.97 17.83
N PHE A 6 4.75 -7.91 17.82
CA PHE A 6 4.99 -6.73 16.97
C PHE A 6 6.44 -6.20 17.05
N ARG A 7 7.03 -6.15 18.26
CA ARG A 7 8.42 -5.72 18.46
C ARG A 7 9.48 -6.65 17.86
N GLU A 8 9.10 -7.91 17.59
CA GLU A 8 9.99 -8.98 17.08
C GLU A 8 9.84 -9.15 15.56
N MET A 9 8.86 -8.48 14.94
CA MET A 9 8.65 -8.55 13.49
C MET A 9 9.85 -7.91 12.78
N PRO A 10 10.47 -8.61 11.81
CA PRO A 10 11.59 -8.06 11.05
C PRO A 10 11.11 -6.88 10.20
N TYR A 11 11.95 -5.85 10.09
CA TYR A 11 11.76 -4.73 9.20
C TYR A 11 13.03 -4.52 8.39
N GLU A 12 12.86 -4.40 7.08
CA GLU A 12 13.90 -4.02 6.14
C GLU A 12 13.27 -3.06 5.13
N ARG A 13 13.96 -1.95 4.83
CA ARG A 13 13.50 -1.00 3.82
C ARG A 13 13.44 -1.69 2.47
N PRO A 14 12.29 -1.71 1.79
CA PRO A 14 12.20 -2.30 0.47
C PRO A 14 12.81 -1.39 -0.59
N ASP A 15 13.17 -1.98 -1.73
CA ASP A 15 13.49 -1.24 -2.94
C ASP A 15 12.17 -0.75 -3.59
N GLY A 16 11.93 0.57 -3.53
CA GLY A 16 10.71 1.19 -4.07
C GLY A 16 10.54 0.97 -5.58
N GLU A 17 11.62 1.00 -6.36
CA GLU A 17 11.55 0.77 -7.81
C GLU A 17 11.27 -0.71 -8.15
N ALA A 18 11.80 -1.64 -7.35
CA ALA A 18 11.46 -3.05 -7.47
C ALA A 18 9.99 -3.31 -7.14
N LEU A 19 9.43 -2.64 -6.13
CA LEU A 19 7.99 -2.72 -5.81
C LEU A 19 7.12 -2.22 -6.96
N LYS A 20 7.42 -1.03 -7.51
CA LYS A 20 6.70 -0.45 -8.66
C LYS A 20 6.75 -1.38 -9.87
N THR A 21 7.93 -1.94 -10.15
CA THR A 21 8.12 -2.90 -11.25
C THR A 21 7.29 -4.15 -11.05
N SER A 22 7.23 -4.68 -9.82
CA SER A 22 6.44 -5.86 -9.48
C SER A 22 4.95 -5.61 -9.64
N LEU A 23 4.44 -4.48 -9.13
CA LEU A 23 3.02 -4.10 -9.25
C LEU A 23 2.60 -3.92 -10.71
N ARG A 24 3.45 -3.26 -11.52
CA ARG A 24 3.22 -3.14 -12.97
C ARG A 24 3.18 -4.50 -13.65
N GLY A 25 4.15 -5.37 -13.36
CA GLY A 25 4.22 -6.71 -13.93
C GLY A 25 3.00 -7.57 -13.56
N LEU A 26 2.48 -7.46 -12.34
CA LEU A 26 1.25 -8.15 -11.94
C LEU A 26 0.03 -7.63 -12.70
N THR A 27 -0.07 -6.32 -12.90
CA THR A 27 -1.14 -5.70 -13.70
C THR A 27 -1.12 -6.20 -15.15
N GLU A 28 0.06 -6.30 -15.76
CA GLU A 28 0.24 -6.84 -17.10
C GLU A 28 -0.12 -8.33 -17.18
N LYS A 29 0.30 -9.14 -16.20
CA LYS A 29 -0.08 -10.55 -16.10
C LYS A 29 -1.60 -10.73 -15.98
N LEU A 30 -2.27 -9.87 -15.19
CA LEU A 30 -3.73 -9.93 -15.05
C LEU A 30 -4.43 -9.63 -16.37
N ARG A 31 -3.97 -8.60 -17.09
CA ARG A 31 -4.51 -8.24 -18.42
C ARG A 31 -4.31 -9.35 -19.48
N ALA A 32 -3.22 -10.12 -19.33
CA ALA A 32 -2.86 -11.21 -20.24
C ALA A 32 -3.45 -12.58 -19.81
N ALA A 33 -4.18 -12.66 -18.70
CA ALA A 33 -4.73 -13.93 -18.22
C ALA A 33 -5.75 -14.51 -19.20
N GLU A 34 -5.56 -15.78 -19.55
CA GLU A 34 -6.41 -16.50 -20.52
C GLU A 34 -7.52 -17.33 -19.86
N SER A 35 -7.57 -17.37 -18.52
CA SER A 35 -8.59 -18.08 -17.75
C SER A 35 -8.81 -17.41 -16.39
N TYR A 36 -9.98 -17.70 -15.78
CA TYR A 36 -10.24 -17.25 -14.41
C TYR A 36 -9.21 -17.76 -13.41
N ASP A 37 -8.81 -19.04 -13.51
CA ASP A 37 -7.79 -19.60 -12.60
C ASP A 37 -6.44 -18.89 -12.73
N ALA A 38 -6.03 -18.52 -13.94
CA ALA A 38 -4.83 -17.74 -14.17
C ALA A 38 -4.96 -16.32 -13.59
N ALA A 39 -6.08 -15.65 -13.83
CA ALA A 39 -6.36 -14.33 -13.28
C ALA A 39 -6.39 -14.36 -11.74
N LYS A 40 -7.00 -15.39 -11.15
CA LYS A 40 -7.06 -15.58 -9.71
C LYS A 40 -5.68 -15.84 -9.10
N ALA A 41 -4.82 -16.61 -9.76
CA ALA A 41 -3.45 -16.81 -9.29
C ALA A 41 -2.69 -15.48 -9.21
N VAL A 42 -2.81 -14.62 -10.24
CA VAL A 42 -2.20 -13.28 -10.25
C VAL A 42 -2.81 -12.37 -9.17
N PHE A 43 -4.12 -12.43 -8.97
CA PHE A 43 -4.79 -11.70 -7.88
C PHE A 43 -4.24 -12.09 -6.50
N LEU A 44 -4.01 -13.38 -6.25
CA LEU A 44 -3.43 -13.83 -4.99
C LEU A 44 -1.95 -13.45 -4.82
N GLU A 45 -1.19 -13.36 -5.93
CA GLU A 45 0.19 -12.82 -5.91
C GLU A 45 0.19 -11.33 -5.51
N GLU A 46 -0.72 -10.55 -6.10
CA GLU A 46 -0.86 -9.11 -5.77
C GLU A 46 -1.30 -8.91 -4.32
N GLU A 47 -2.29 -9.64 -3.86
CA GLU A 47 -2.74 -9.62 -2.47
C GLU A 47 -1.59 -9.90 -1.48
N ALA A 48 -0.73 -10.88 -1.79
CA ALA A 48 0.42 -11.20 -0.97
C ALA A 48 1.46 -10.07 -0.97
N LEU A 49 1.75 -9.49 -2.14
CA LEU A 49 2.66 -8.35 -2.26
C LEU A 49 2.12 -7.12 -1.51
N ASN A 50 0.85 -6.80 -1.69
CA ASN A 50 0.21 -5.66 -1.04
C ASN A 50 0.19 -5.80 0.48
N LYS A 51 -0.12 -7.00 1.00
CA LYS A 51 0.00 -7.29 2.44
C LYS A 51 1.41 -7.10 2.97
N HIS A 52 2.43 -7.49 2.20
CA HIS A 52 3.83 -7.28 2.58
C HIS A 52 4.17 -5.80 2.62
N ILE A 53 3.82 -5.02 1.59
CA ILE A 53 4.01 -3.57 1.53
C ILE A 53 3.36 -2.89 2.73
N GLN A 54 2.08 -3.18 2.98
CA GLN A 54 1.34 -2.58 4.09
C GLN A 54 1.92 -2.97 5.45
N THR A 55 2.42 -4.21 5.60
CA THR A 55 3.08 -4.64 6.84
C THR A 55 4.33 -3.81 7.11
N LEU A 56 5.20 -3.63 6.10
CA LEU A 56 6.42 -2.83 6.26
C LEU A 56 6.10 -1.36 6.55
N ALA A 57 5.18 -0.75 5.80
CA ALA A 57 4.76 0.63 6.02
C ALA A 57 4.20 0.83 7.44
N THR A 58 3.33 -0.07 7.89
CA THR A 58 2.76 -0.04 9.25
C THR A 58 3.84 -0.22 10.32
N LEU A 59 4.82 -1.12 10.13
CA LEU A 59 5.92 -1.30 11.07
C LEU A 59 6.74 -0.03 11.22
N ALA A 60 7.08 0.63 10.12
CA ALA A 60 7.82 1.89 10.14
C ALA A 60 7.04 2.99 10.87
N GLN A 61 5.78 3.22 10.47
CA GLN A 61 4.91 4.24 11.04
C GLN A 61 4.68 4.03 12.55
N VAL A 62 4.28 2.83 12.97
CA VAL A 62 3.96 2.57 14.39
C VAL A 62 5.22 2.67 15.25
N ARG A 63 6.36 2.17 14.78
CA ARG A 63 7.62 2.27 15.54
C ARG A 63 8.11 3.71 15.64
N HIS A 64 7.96 4.50 14.58
CA HIS A 64 8.20 5.95 14.65
C HIS A 64 7.30 6.63 15.69
N THR A 65 6.00 6.29 15.71
CA THR A 65 5.02 6.88 16.66
C THR A 65 5.34 6.48 18.12
N ILE A 66 5.91 5.29 18.37
CA ILE A 66 6.32 4.84 19.72
C ILE A 66 7.48 5.69 20.27
N ASP A 67 8.47 6.03 19.45
CA ASP A 67 9.54 6.97 19.80
C ASP A 67 9.92 7.85 18.59
N THR A 68 9.36 9.04 18.54
CA THR A 68 9.61 10.02 17.46
C THR A 68 11.04 10.57 17.43
N ARG A 69 11.90 10.18 18.39
CA ARG A 69 13.33 10.56 18.47
C ARG A 69 14.23 9.46 17.90
N ASP A 70 13.68 8.29 17.60
CA ASP A 70 14.43 7.22 16.94
C ASP A 70 14.71 7.63 15.48
N LYS A 71 15.95 7.96 15.19
CA LYS A 71 16.38 8.45 13.88
C LYS A 71 16.15 7.43 12.76
N PHE A 72 16.31 6.14 13.06
CA PHE A 72 16.10 5.09 12.06
C PHE A 72 14.63 5.07 11.62
N TYR A 73 13.70 4.98 12.58
CA TYR A 73 12.29 4.94 12.24
C TYR A 73 11.74 6.29 11.78
N ASP A 74 12.37 7.40 12.11
CA ASP A 74 12.06 8.71 11.52
C ASP A 74 12.40 8.74 10.02
N GLU A 75 13.57 8.24 9.64
CA GLU A 75 13.99 8.12 8.24
C GLU A 75 13.10 7.10 7.46
N GLU A 76 12.75 5.99 8.10
CA GLU A 76 11.87 4.98 7.48
C GLU A 76 10.44 5.51 7.28
N ASN A 77 9.90 6.24 8.24
CA ASN A 77 8.60 6.89 8.09
C ASN A 77 8.62 7.92 6.96
N GLY A 78 9.68 8.75 6.88
CA GLY A 78 9.88 9.69 5.77
C GLY A 78 9.97 8.98 4.41
N PHE A 79 10.65 7.85 4.31
CA PHE A 79 10.67 7.03 3.10
C PHE A 79 9.26 6.60 2.66
N TRP A 80 8.44 6.11 3.59
CA TRP A 80 7.08 5.69 3.30
C TRP A 80 6.14 6.86 2.99
N ASN A 81 6.34 8.04 3.60
CA ASN A 81 5.59 9.25 3.27
C ASN A 81 5.73 9.63 1.78
N GLN A 82 6.92 9.41 1.21
CA GLN A 82 7.18 9.68 -0.19
C GLN A 82 6.72 8.54 -1.10
N LEU A 83 7.00 7.29 -0.72
CA LEU A 83 6.75 6.14 -1.58
C LEU A 83 5.26 5.77 -1.66
N SER A 84 4.51 5.85 -0.55
CA SER A 84 3.12 5.37 -0.53
C SER A 84 2.22 6.09 -1.54
N PRO A 85 2.27 7.44 -1.70
CA PRO A 85 1.49 8.11 -2.74
C PRO A 85 1.91 7.72 -4.17
N GLU A 86 3.19 7.39 -4.39
CA GLU A 86 3.65 6.92 -5.69
C GLU A 86 3.14 5.52 -6.02
N LEU A 87 3.05 4.62 -5.00
CA LEU A 87 2.50 3.28 -5.18
C LEU A 87 1.00 3.31 -5.49
N GLU A 88 0.28 4.36 -5.06
CA GLU A 88 -1.15 4.50 -5.33
C GLU A 88 -1.45 4.58 -6.84
N GLU A 89 -0.57 5.17 -7.65
CA GLU A 89 -0.71 5.17 -9.12
C GLU A 89 -0.77 3.74 -9.67
N TYR A 90 0.08 2.83 -9.17
CA TYR A 90 0.10 1.41 -9.58
C TYR A 90 -1.12 0.65 -9.07
N SER A 91 -1.59 0.95 -7.86
CA SER A 91 -2.83 0.45 -7.30
C SER A 91 -4.04 0.83 -8.16
N GLN A 92 -4.08 2.05 -8.68
CA GLN A 92 -5.11 2.51 -9.61
C GLN A 92 -5.09 1.75 -10.93
N GLU A 93 -3.92 1.50 -11.51
CA GLU A 93 -3.80 0.72 -12.75
C GLU A 93 -4.22 -0.74 -12.55
N TRP A 94 -3.87 -1.34 -11.41
CA TRP A 94 -4.37 -2.64 -10.99
C TRP A 94 -5.90 -2.66 -10.88
N THR A 95 -6.46 -1.68 -10.18
CA THR A 95 -7.91 -1.53 -9.98
C THR A 95 -8.65 -1.41 -11.32
N LYS A 96 -8.12 -0.61 -12.26
CA LYS A 96 -8.67 -0.50 -13.62
C LYS A 96 -8.63 -1.84 -14.36
N ALA A 97 -7.53 -2.58 -14.23
CA ALA A 97 -7.38 -3.90 -14.84
C ALA A 97 -8.37 -4.91 -14.26
N MET A 98 -8.57 -4.93 -12.95
CA MET A 98 -9.57 -5.77 -12.27
C MET A 98 -10.99 -5.44 -12.72
N LEU A 99 -11.36 -4.16 -12.76
CA LEU A 99 -12.70 -3.72 -13.16
C LEU A 99 -13.03 -4.03 -14.63
N SER A 100 -12.01 -4.00 -15.50
CA SER A 100 -12.13 -4.31 -16.93
C SER A 100 -11.87 -5.78 -17.27
N SER A 101 -11.56 -6.62 -16.27
CA SER A 101 -11.27 -8.03 -16.49
C SER A 101 -12.47 -8.77 -17.08
N PRO A 102 -12.28 -9.64 -18.10
CA PRO A 102 -13.33 -10.51 -18.59
C PRO A 102 -13.84 -11.50 -17.53
N TYR A 103 -13.08 -11.71 -16.47
CA TYR A 103 -13.39 -12.60 -15.34
C TYR A 103 -14.01 -11.89 -14.14
N ARG A 104 -14.39 -10.60 -14.30
CA ARG A 104 -15.00 -9.81 -13.21
C ARG A 104 -16.19 -10.54 -12.56
N ALA A 105 -17.08 -11.12 -13.37
CA ALA A 105 -18.26 -11.82 -12.85
C ALA A 105 -17.89 -13.06 -12.00
N ASP A 106 -16.80 -13.75 -12.32
CA ASP A 106 -16.32 -14.89 -11.55
C ASP A 106 -15.72 -14.43 -10.23
N PHE A 107 -14.95 -13.34 -10.23
CA PHE A 107 -14.46 -12.71 -9.00
C PHE A 107 -15.61 -12.22 -8.10
N GLU A 108 -16.62 -11.53 -8.67
CA GLU A 108 -17.80 -11.08 -7.91
C GLU A 108 -18.55 -12.24 -7.26
N LYS A 109 -18.65 -13.36 -7.95
CA LYS A 109 -19.28 -14.58 -7.44
C LYS A 109 -18.49 -15.19 -6.27
N GLU A 110 -17.16 -15.15 -6.30
CA GLU A 110 -16.31 -15.77 -5.27
C GLU A 110 -16.03 -14.83 -4.09
N TYR A 111 -15.74 -13.55 -4.36
CA TYR A 111 -15.30 -12.56 -3.35
C TYR A 111 -16.38 -11.54 -2.99
N GLY A 112 -17.50 -11.52 -3.71
CA GLY A 112 -18.60 -10.59 -3.50
C GLY A 112 -18.48 -9.31 -4.33
N THR A 113 -19.61 -8.65 -4.55
CA THR A 113 -19.72 -7.44 -5.38
C THR A 113 -19.17 -6.19 -4.67
N LEU A 114 -19.07 -6.19 -3.34
CA LEU A 114 -18.64 -5.03 -2.56
C LEU A 114 -17.19 -4.61 -2.90
N MET A 115 -16.31 -5.58 -3.18
CA MET A 115 -14.94 -5.31 -3.59
C MET A 115 -14.90 -4.43 -4.85
N PHE A 116 -15.69 -4.75 -5.86
CA PHE A 116 -15.76 -3.99 -7.12
C PHE A 116 -16.44 -2.63 -6.96
N LEU A 117 -17.49 -2.55 -6.14
CA LEU A 117 -18.14 -1.28 -5.83
C LEU A 117 -17.16 -0.31 -5.15
N ASN A 118 -16.41 -0.78 -4.17
CA ASN A 118 -15.38 0.03 -3.50
C ASN A 118 -14.28 0.43 -4.49
N ALA A 119 -13.83 -0.47 -5.35
CA ALA A 119 -12.86 -0.20 -6.40
C ALA A 119 -13.31 0.93 -7.34
N GLU A 120 -14.57 0.91 -7.79
CA GLU A 120 -15.16 1.97 -8.62
C GLU A 120 -15.24 3.33 -7.90
N ILE A 121 -15.47 3.34 -6.60
CA ILE A 121 -15.47 4.56 -5.79
C ILE A 121 -14.05 5.09 -5.65
N THR A 122 -13.08 4.25 -5.31
CA THR A 122 -11.67 4.63 -5.12
C THR A 122 -11.09 5.28 -6.37
N LEU A 123 -11.40 4.76 -7.57
CA LEU A 123 -10.94 5.36 -8.84
C LEU A 123 -11.42 6.80 -9.07
N LYS A 124 -12.47 7.24 -8.39
CA LYS A 124 -13.01 8.61 -8.53
C LYS A 124 -12.35 9.61 -7.58
N THR A 125 -11.59 9.14 -6.60
CA THR A 125 -11.06 9.97 -5.51
C THR A 125 -9.57 10.27 -5.64
N PHE A 126 -8.86 9.63 -6.58
CA PHE A 126 -7.42 9.80 -6.77
C PHE A 126 -7.10 10.30 -8.19
N SER A 127 -6.11 11.18 -8.30
CA SER A 127 -5.43 11.57 -9.54
C SER A 127 -3.93 11.62 -9.29
N PRO A 128 -3.06 11.12 -10.19
CA PRO A 128 -1.61 11.22 -10.05
C PRO A 128 -1.09 12.66 -9.84
N GLU A 129 -1.85 13.64 -10.29
CA GLU A 129 -1.51 15.05 -10.13
C GLU A 129 -1.46 15.51 -8.67
N ILE A 130 -2.16 14.81 -7.76
CA ILE A 130 -2.19 15.16 -6.33
C ILE A 130 -1.08 14.46 -5.51
N ILE A 131 -0.22 13.64 -6.13
CA ILE A 131 0.86 12.92 -5.41
C ILE A 131 1.74 13.89 -4.60
N PRO A 132 2.21 15.05 -5.15
CA PRO A 132 3.03 15.97 -4.38
C PRO A 132 2.32 16.54 -3.15
N GLU A 133 1.01 16.80 -3.26
CA GLU A 133 0.19 17.28 -2.15
C GLU A 133 0.03 16.22 -1.07
N LEU A 134 -0.19 14.95 -1.45
CA LEU A 134 -0.26 13.82 -0.51
C LEU A 134 1.07 13.60 0.22
N GLN A 135 2.19 13.70 -0.49
CA GLN A 135 3.53 13.61 0.12
C GLN A 135 3.72 14.73 1.15
N LYS A 136 3.36 15.96 0.80
CA LYS A 136 3.43 17.11 1.71
C LYS A 136 2.49 16.97 2.90
N GLU A 137 1.28 16.44 2.71
CA GLU A 137 0.34 16.17 3.79
C GLU A 137 0.92 15.15 4.77
N ASN A 138 1.52 14.06 4.27
CA ASN A 138 2.17 13.04 5.09
C ASN A 138 3.32 13.63 5.93
N ASP A 139 4.16 14.48 5.32
CA ASP A 139 5.27 15.14 6.02
C ASP A 139 4.76 16.11 7.10
N LEU A 140 3.73 16.91 6.81
CA LEU A 140 3.11 17.82 7.78
C LEU A 140 2.46 17.07 8.95
N THR A 141 1.83 15.91 8.67
CA THR A 141 1.26 15.04 9.70
C THR A 141 2.37 14.51 10.61
N THR A 142 3.50 14.07 10.04
CA THR A 142 4.67 13.63 10.80
C THR A 142 5.25 14.75 11.68
N GLU A 143 5.35 15.97 11.16
CA GLU A 143 5.81 17.13 11.93
C GLU A 143 4.87 17.44 13.09
N TYR A 144 3.56 17.39 12.86
CA TYR A 144 2.53 17.58 13.88
C TYR A 144 2.65 16.52 15.00
N ASP A 145 2.79 15.25 14.64
CA ASP A 145 2.95 14.15 15.60
C ASP A 145 4.20 14.35 16.48
N LYS A 146 5.32 14.77 15.88
CA LYS A 146 6.55 15.12 16.62
C LYS A 146 6.33 16.29 17.57
N LEU A 147 5.60 17.33 17.14
CA LEU A 147 5.28 18.48 17.97
C LEU A 147 4.48 18.06 19.20
N ILE A 148 3.42 17.27 19.00
CA ILE A 148 2.58 16.78 20.11
C ILE A 148 3.38 15.85 21.05
N ALA A 149 4.19 14.94 20.49
CA ALA A 149 5.03 14.03 21.28
C ALA A 149 6.11 14.77 22.11
N SER A 150 6.56 15.95 21.66
CA SER A 150 7.56 16.77 22.38
C SER A 150 6.94 17.69 23.44
N ALA A 151 5.62 17.82 23.50
CA ALA A 151 4.95 18.72 24.43
C ALA A 151 5.18 18.29 25.88
N GLN A 152 5.72 19.22 26.69
CA GLN A 152 5.84 19.04 28.15
C GLN A 152 4.55 19.57 28.79
N ILE A 153 3.71 18.64 29.23
CA ILE A 153 2.49 18.98 29.96
C ILE A 153 2.89 19.06 31.44
N PRO A 154 2.70 20.22 32.12
CA PRO A 154 3.05 20.39 33.53
C PRO A 154 2.15 19.56 34.45
#